data_888707c0af13862d7cacc6daf9cb6fd9
#
_entry.id   888707c0af13862d7cacc6daf9cb6fd9
#
_cell.length_a   1.000
_cell.length_b   1.000
_cell.length_c   1.000
_cell.angle_alpha   90.00
_cell.angle_beta   90.00
_cell.angle_gamma   90.00
#
_symmetry.space_group_name_H-M   'P 1'
#
loop_
_entity.id
_entity.type
_entity.pdbx_description
1 polymer ?
#
loop_
_entity_poly.entity_id
_entity_poly.type
_entity_poly.pdbx_seq_one_letter_code
_entity_poly.pdbx_strand_id
1 'polypeptide(L)'
;MAQAFANEGYEGEDGAYQHFLDYGMSEDVSPSALFDVDAYYINKLDALKNDPKTAEEWADKTVDDVKDAFTANGLSAWEHYQQFGTAEGINPSADFDTVKYLQAKADAMNALGGDKVWTPDDIAKAFAENGLSAIEHYELYGKSGAEGEVAEGYNPAPVV
;
A
#
# COMPACT_ATOMS: atom_id res chain seq x y z
N MET A 1 8.36 -21.51 10.66
CA MET A 1 8.55 -20.05 10.72
C MET A 1 8.81 -19.55 12.14
N ALA A 2 7.91 -19.79 13.10
CA ALA A 2 8.10 -19.34 14.49
C ALA A 2 9.41 -19.82 15.13
N GLN A 3 9.86 -21.03 14.80
CA GLN A 3 11.08 -21.62 15.34
C GLN A 3 12.36 -20.97 14.81
N ALA A 4 12.36 -20.48 13.57
CA ALA A 4 13.48 -19.76 12.99
C ALA A 4 13.66 -18.39 13.65
N PHE A 5 12.57 -17.69 13.94
CA PHE A 5 12.60 -16.40 14.62
C PHE A 5 13.07 -16.52 16.07
N ALA A 6 12.66 -17.57 16.78
CA ALA A 6 13.11 -17.83 18.14
C ALA A 6 14.63 -18.02 18.23
N ASN A 7 15.24 -18.64 17.23
CA ASN A 7 16.70 -18.83 17.18
C ASN A 7 17.47 -17.52 17.00
N GLU A 8 16.82 -16.49 16.49
CA GLU A 8 17.38 -15.15 16.32
C GLU A 8 17.00 -14.18 17.44
N GLY A 9 16.30 -14.68 18.47
CA GLY A 9 15.84 -13.86 19.59
C GLY A 9 14.46 -13.25 19.42
N TYR A 10 13.73 -13.68 18.40
CA TYR A 10 12.35 -13.24 18.13
C TYR A 10 11.38 -14.34 18.57
N GLU A 11 10.39 -14.00 19.35
CA GLU A 11 9.40 -14.96 19.88
C GLU A 11 7.96 -14.49 19.62
N GLY A 12 7.11 -15.43 19.21
CA GLY A 12 5.68 -15.19 19.01
C GLY A 12 5.34 -14.26 17.84
N GLU A 13 4.14 -13.72 17.86
CA GLU A 13 3.65 -12.78 16.82
C GLU A 13 4.43 -11.47 16.83
N ASP A 14 4.76 -10.98 18.02
CA ASP A 14 5.57 -9.77 18.19
C ASP A 14 6.98 -9.99 17.66
N GLY A 15 7.52 -11.19 17.82
CA GLY A 15 8.82 -11.55 17.28
C GLY A 15 8.84 -11.56 15.76
N ALA A 16 7.79 -12.08 15.12
CA ALA A 16 7.68 -12.07 13.66
C ALA A 16 7.60 -10.63 13.10
N TYR A 17 6.87 -9.76 13.79
CA TYR A 17 6.78 -8.34 13.42
C TYR A 17 8.11 -7.62 13.61
N GLN A 18 8.81 -7.87 14.71
CA GLN A 18 10.13 -7.29 14.97
C GLN A 18 11.16 -7.77 13.95
N HIS A 19 11.15 -9.05 13.58
CA HIS A 19 12.01 -9.58 12.51
C HIS A 19 11.75 -8.83 11.19
N PHE A 20 10.48 -8.59 10.86
CA PHE A 20 10.11 -7.82 9.68
C PHE A 20 10.69 -6.40 9.75
N LEU A 21 10.60 -5.71 10.88
CA LEU A 21 11.16 -4.37 11.04
C LEU A 21 12.69 -4.33 10.87
N ASP A 22 13.38 -5.37 11.36
CA ASP A 22 14.84 -5.42 11.34
C ASP A 22 15.40 -5.90 9.99
N TYR A 23 14.76 -6.87 9.36
CA TYR A 23 15.30 -7.58 8.18
C TYR A 23 14.32 -7.65 7.01
N GLY A 24 13.03 -7.77 7.26
CA GLY A 24 12.03 -8.00 6.24
C GLY A 24 12.00 -6.93 5.14
N MET A 25 12.36 -5.71 5.49
CA MET A 25 12.42 -4.61 4.53
C MET A 25 13.54 -4.80 3.52
N SER A 26 14.68 -5.35 3.96
CA SER A 26 15.82 -5.64 3.09
C SER A 26 15.67 -6.97 2.33
N GLU A 27 14.77 -7.84 2.80
CA GLU A 27 14.51 -9.16 2.22
C GLU A 27 13.32 -9.18 1.26
N ASP A 28 12.75 -8.02 0.94
CA ASP A 28 11.54 -7.89 0.11
C ASP A 28 10.35 -8.73 0.63
N VAL A 29 10.21 -8.79 1.95
CA VAL A 29 9.12 -9.55 2.60
C VAL A 29 7.84 -8.70 2.61
N SER A 30 6.74 -9.31 2.17
CA SER A 30 5.42 -8.67 2.19
C SER A 30 4.81 -8.74 3.60
N PRO A 31 4.47 -7.59 4.22
CA PRO A 31 3.89 -7.56 5.57
C PRO A 31 2.39 -7.87 5.60
N SER A 32 1.73 -7.90 4.46
CA SER A 32 0.30 -8.15 4.30
C SER A 32 0.06 -9.05 3.09
N ALA A 33 -0.96 -9.89 3.16
CA ALA A 33 -1.41 -10.70 2.01
C ALA A 33 -1.91 -9.83 0.85
N LEU A 34 -2.29 -8.58 1.11
CA LEU A 34 -2.74 -7.62 0.11
C LEU A 34 -1.58 -6.83 -0.54
N PHE A 35 -0.36 -7.02 -0.05
CA PHE A 35 0.83 -6.36 -0.57
C PHE A 35 1.77 -7.39 -1.20
N ASP A 36 2.03 -7.25 -2.48
CA ASP A 36 3.00 -8.05 -3.23
C ASP A 36 4.15 -7.15 -3.66
N VAL A 37 5.33 -7.41 -3.15
CA VAL A 37 6.52 -6.56 -3.37
C VAL A 37 6.84 -6.44 -4.86
N ASP A 38 6.85 -7.56 -5.59
CA ASP A 38 7.18 -7.55 -7.02
C ASP A 38 6.11 -6.82 -7.84
N ALA A 39 4.83 -7.09 -7.57
CA ALA A 39 3.73 -6.40 -8.22
C ALA A 39 3.77 -4.89 -7.95
N TYR A 40 4.12 -4.50 -6.73
CA TYR A 40 4.23 -3.08 -6.38
C TYR A 40 5.33 -2.36 -7.17
N TYR A 41 6.50 -2.97 -7.30
CA TYR A 41 7.58 -2.41 -8.12
C TYR A 41 7.18 -2.27 -9.60
N ILE A 42 6.50 -3.27 -10.14
CA ILE A 42 5.98 -3.24 -11.53
C ILE A 42 4.99 -2.08 -11.68
N ASN A 43 4.03 -1.98 -10.77
CA ASN A 43 3.01 -0.92 -10.81
C ASN A 43 3.62 0.47 -10.62
N LYS A 44 4.64 0.60 -9.78
CA LYS A 44 5.37 1.88 -9.63
C LYS A 44 6.11 2.25 -10.93
N LEU A 45 6.78 1.29 -11.57
CA LEU A 45 7.44 1.52 -12.85
C LEU A 45 6.44 1.99 -13.92
N ASP A 46 5.29 1.32 -14.01
CA ASP A 46 4.24 1.70 -14.95
C ASP A 46 3.73 3.12 -14.68
N ALA A 47 3.53 3.47 -13.41
CA ALA A 47 3.12 4.81 -13.02
C ALA A 47 4.15 5.86 -13.46
N LEU A 48 5.44 5.60 -13.25
CA LEU A 48 6.53 6.50 -13.66
C LEU A 48 6.62 6.67 -15.17
N LYS A 49 6.38 5.60 -15.94
CA LYS A 49 6.36 5.63 -17.40
C LYS A 49 5.14 6.35 -17.99
N ASN A 50 4.04 6.37 -17.24
CA ASN A 50 2.80 7.01 -17.68
C ASN A 50 2.63 8.46 -17.20
N ASP A 51 3.42 8.89 -16.21
CA ASP A 51 3.39 10.28 -15.74
C ASP A 51 4.17 11.18 -16.69
N PRO A 52 3.54 12.22 -17.30
CA PRO A 52 4.21 13.13 -18.22
C PRO A 52 5.48 13.78 -17.67
N LYS A 53 5.61 13.89 -16.37
CA LYS A 53 6.77 14.52 -15.72
C LYS A 53 7.99 13.60 -15.67
N THR A 54 7.77 12.28 -15.66
CA THR A 54 8.82 11.28 -15.48
C THR A 54 8.94 10.31 -16.65
N ALA A 55 7.95 10.28 -17.55
CA ALA A 55 7.87 9.32 -18.65
C ALA A 55 9.14 9.29 -19.53
N GLU A 56 9.71 10.45 -19.85
CA GLU A 56 10.93 10.53 -20.67
C GLU A 56 12.13 9.93 -19.94
N GLU A 57 12.29 10.23 -18.66
CA GLU A 57 13.39 9.71 -17.82
C GLU A 57 13.27 8.19 -17.62
N TRP A 58 12.03 7.70 -17.47
CA TRP A 58 11.78 6.31 -17.13
C TRP A 58 11.47 5.40 -18.31
N ALA A 59 11.43 5.93 -19.53
CA ALA A 59 11.07 5.17 -20.74
C ALA A 59 11.84 3.85 -20.90
N ASP A 60 13.16 3.88 -20.70
CA ASP A 60 14.06 2.74 -20.86
C ASP A 60 14.44 2.07 -19.53
N LYS A 61 13.88 2.53 -18.42
CA LYS A 61 14.16 1.99 -17.08
C LYS A 61 13.40 0.70 -16.80
N THR A 62 13.93 -0.06 -15.85
CA THR A 62 13.40 -1.37 -15.43
C THR A 62 12.94 -1.37 -13.98
N VAL A 63 12.38 -2.50 -13.53
CA VAL A 63 12.03 -2.72 -12.11
C VAL A 63 13.27 -2.57 -11.22
N ASP A 64 14.44 -3.05 -11.66
CA ASP A 64 15.67 -2.93 -10.89
C ASP A 64 16.05 -1.45 -10.64
N ASP A 65 15.82 -0.58 -11.62
CA ASP A 65 16.02 0.86 -11.45
C ASP A 65 15.08 1.45 -10.39
N VAL A 66 13.85 0.96 -10.28
CA VAL A 66 12.91 1.36 -9.22
C VAL A 66 13.42 0.90 -7.86
N LYS A 67 13.87 -0.35 -7.75
CA LYS A 67 14.47 -0.90 -6.52
C LYS A 67 15.68 -0.08 -6.06
N ASP A 68 16.56 0.24 -7.00
CA ASP A 68 17.73 1.06 -6.73
C ASP A 68 17.35 2.48 -6.25
N ALA A 69 16.33 3.09 -6.84
CA ALA A 69 15.84 4.40 -6.44
C ALA A 69 15.25 4.37 -5.02
N PHE A 70 14.51 3.33 -4.67
CA PHE A 70 13.99 3.17 -3.31
C PHE A 70 15.13 2.98 -2.30
N THR A 71 16.07 2.11 -2.60
CA THR A 71 17.25 1.85 -1.77
C THR A 71 18.07 3.13 -1.56
N ALA A 72 18.27 3.91 -2.62
CA ALA A 72 19.00 5.19 -2.55
C ALA A 72 18.31 6.20 -1.62
N ASN A 73 16.99 6.11 -1.46
CA ASN A 73 16.21 6.94 -0.55
C ASN A 73 15.99 6.29 0.83
N GLY A 74 16.59 5.12 1.07
CA GLY A 74 16.44 4.39 2.33
C GLY A 74 15.06 3.81 2.56
N LEU A 75 14.31 3.49 1.50
CA LEU A 75 12.95 2.97 1.57
C LEU A 75 12.85 1.54 1.05
N SER A 76 12.11 0.70 1.77
CA SER A 76 11.58 -0.55 1.23
C SER A 76 10.33 -0.26 0.38
N ALA A 77 9.87 -1.27 -0.37
CA ALA A 77 8.61 -1.17 -1.11
C ALA A 77 7.43 -0.85 -0.18
N TRP A 78 7.35 -1.51 0.98
CA TRP A 78 6.31 -1.29 1.97
C TRP A 78 6.34 0.14 2.54
N GLU A 79 7.51 0.63 2.94
CA GLU A 79 7.65 2.00 3.45
C GLU A 79 7.29 3.04 2.39
N HIS A 80 7.67 2.81 1.13
CA HIS A 80 7.27 3.69 0.03
C HIS A 80 5.75 3.70 -0.13
N TYR A 81 5.10 2.52 -0.07
CA TYR A 81 3.65 2.45 -0.15
C TYR A 81 2.98 3.20 1.00
N GLN A 82 3.47 3.03 2.24
CA GLN A 82 2.95 3.72 3.41
C GLN A 82 3.08 5.24 3.31
N GLN A 83 4.21 5.73 2.83
CA GLN A 83 4.49 7.17 2.80
C GLN A 83 3.96 7.86 1.54
N PHE A 84 3.97 7.19 0.41
CA PHE A 84 3.69 7.79 -0.89
C PHE A 84 2.69 7.02 -1.75
N GLY A 85 2.75 5.70 -1.75
CA GLY A 85 2.00 4.85 -2.69
C GLY A 85 0.49 5.01 -2.59
N THR A 86 -0.04 5.18 -1.39
CA THR A 86 -1.47 5.43 -1.19
C THR A 86 -1.89 6.75 -1.86
N ALA A 87 -1.16 7.83 -1.62
CA ALA A 87 -1.45 9.14 -2.22
C ALA A 87 -1.21 9.16 -3.73
N GLU A 88 -0.24 8.40 -4.21
CA GLU A 88 0.04 8.24 -5.64
C GLU A 88 -0.96 7.31 -6.35
N GLY A 89 -1.82 6.62 -5.61
CA GLY A 89 -2.81 5.70 -6.16
C GLY A 89 -2.21 4.44 -6.78
N ILE A 90 -1.04 3.99 -6.29
CA ILE A 90 -0.37 2.80 -6.82
C ILE A 90 -0.95 1.55 -6.15
N ASN A 91 -1.35 0.56 -6.97
CA ASN A 91 -1.85 -0.70 -6.46
C ASN A 91 -0.71 -1.53 -5.86
N PRO A 92 -0.90 -2.06 -4.64
CA PRO A 92 0.13 -2.85 -3.96
C PRO A 92 0.18 -4.29 -4.45
N SER A 93 -0.88 -4.79 -5.09
CA SER A 93 -1.00 -6.14 -5.61
C SER A 93 -2.18 -6.24 -6.58
N ALA A 94 -2.37 -7.45 -7.16
CA ALA A 94 -3.57 -7.77 -7.93
C ALA A 94 -4.84 -7.89 -7.04
N ASP A 95 -4.67 -8.04 -5.73
CA ASP A 95 -5.77 -8.28 -4.79
C ASP A 95 -6.29 -7.02 -4.10
N PHE A 96 -5.65 -5.87 -4.30
CA PHE A 96 -6.07 -4.60 -3.71
C PHE A 96 -5.88 -3.44 -4.68
N ASP A 97 -6.96 -2.72 -4.96
CA ASP A 97 -6.96 -1.52 -5.81
C ASP A 97 -7.06 -0.26 -4.94
N THR A 98 -5.92 0.42 -4.79
CA THR A 98 -5.82 1.63 -3.95
C THR A 98 -6.78 2.72 -4.39
N VAL A 99 -6.85 3.02 -5.68
CA VAL A 99 -7.71 4.09 -6.21
C VAL A 99 -9.19 3.78 -5.97
N LYS A 100 -9.61 2.55 -6.24
CA LYS A 100 -11.00 2.13 -6.00
C LYS A 100 -11.36 2.16 -4.52
N TYR A 101 -10.44 1.74 -3.65
CA TYR A 101 -10.67 1.78 -2.21
C TYR A 101 -10.84 3.21 -1.70
N LEU A 102 -9.96 4.13 -2.12
CA LEU A 102 -10.07 5.54 -1.75
C LEU A 102 -11.36 6.17 -2.27
N GLN A 103 -11.76 5.86 -3.51
CA GLN A 103 -13.00 6.35 -4.08
C GLN A 103 -14.22 5.83 -3.32
N ALA A 104 -14.26 4.53 -3.05
CA ALA A 104 -15.37 3.92 -2.31
C ALA A 104 -15.47 4.46 -0.88
N LYS A 105 -14.33 4.71 -0.22
CA LYS A 105 -14.32 5.35 1.10
C LYS A 105 -14.85 6.78 1.04
N ALA A 106 -14.46 7.56 0.03
CA ALA A 106 -14.98 8.90 -0.18
C ALA A 106 -16.51 8.88 -0.40
N ASP A 107 -16.99 7.94 -1.23
CA ASP A 107 -18.42 7.77 -1.49
C ASP A 107 -19.18 7.39 -0.22
N ALA A 108 -18.63 6.49 0.59
CA ALA A 108 -19.22 6.09 1.87
C ALA A 108 -19.30 7.27 2.85
N MET A 109 -18.26 8.09 2.94
CA MET A 109 -18.26 9.30 3.77
C MET A 109 -19.27 10.33 3.29
N ASN A 110 -19.40 10.51 1.98
CA ASN A 110 -20.39 11.42 1.39
C ASN A 110 -21.82 10.93 1.62
N ALA A 111 -22.04 9.62 1.65
CA ALA A 111 -23.35 9.02 1.95
C ALA A 111 -23.79 9.25 3.39
N LEU A 112 -22.86 9.44 4.34
CA LEU A 112 -23.20 9.79 5.73
C LEU A 112 -23.75 11.21 5.87
N GLY A 113 -23.54 12.05 4.86
CA GLY A 113 -23.92 13.46 4.88
C GLY A 113 -22.88 14.34 5.56
N GLY A 114 -23.19 15.63 5.65
CA GLY A 114 -22.31 16.64 6.24
C GLY A 114 -22.01 17.75 5.23
N ASP A 115 -21.32 18.78 5.69
CA ASP A 115 -21.02 19.96 4.88
C ASP A 115 -19.80 19.74 3.96
N LYS A 116 -18.97 18.76 4.28
CA LYS A 116 -17.78 18.44 3.47
C LYS A 116 -18.09 17.42 2.40
N VAL A 117 -17.68 17.69 1.18
CA VAL A 117 -17.63 16.70 0.08
C VAL A 117 -16.24 16.07 0.08
N TRP A 118 -16.19 14.77 0.34
CA TRP A 118 -14.96 14.00 0.41
C TRP A 118 -14.53 13.55 -0.98
N THR A 119 -13.25 13.71 -1.28
CA THR A 119 -12.61 13.19 -2.49
C THR A 119 -11.63 12.08 -2.12
N PRO A 120 -11.19 11.23 -3.09
CA PRO A 120 -10.14 10.25 -2.83
C PRO A 120 -8.86 10.87 -2.25
N ASP A 121 -8.47 12.06 -2.71
CA ASP A 121 -7.30 12.77 -2.18
C ASP A 121 -7.49 13.18 -0.71
N ASP A 122 -8.68 13.62 -0.33
CA ASP A 122 -9.01 13.90 1.08
C ASP A 122 -8.89 12.66 1.94
N ILE A 123 -9.34 11.52 1.43
CA ILE A 123 -9.25 10.23 2.13
C ILE A 123 -7.78 9.81 2.29
N ALA A 124 -6.99 9.85 1.21
CA ALA A 124 -5.57 9.52 1.28
C ALA A 124 -4.83 10.40 2.30
N LYS A 125 -5.15 11.68 2.31
CA LYS A 125 -4.58 12.64 3.27
C LYS A 125 -4.98 12.31 4.71
N ALA A 126 -6.26 12.00 4.94
CA ALA A 126 -6.75 11.61 6.28
C ALA A 126 -6.06 10.34 6.77
N PHE A 127 -5.85 9.35 5.91
CA PHE A 127 -5.11 8.13 6.25
C PHE A 127 -3.66 8.47 6.65
N ALA A 128 -2.98 9.29 5.83
CA ALA A 128 -1.60 9.70 6.10
C ALA A 128 -1.48 10.47 7.44
N GLU A 129 -2.42 11.35 7.75
CA GLU A 129 -2.47 12.08 9.02
C GLU A 129 -2.62 11.16 10.23
N ASN A 130 -3.19 9.97 10.05
CA ASN A 130 -3.33 8.93 11.07
C ASN A 130 -2.23 7.87 10.98
N GLY A 131 -1.23 8.05 10.13
CA GLY A 131 -0.12 7.11 9.95
C GLY A 131 -0.50 5.80 9.26
N LEU A 132 -1.55 5.80 8.43
CA LEU A 132 -2.09 4.60 7.78
C LEU A 132 -1.94 4.67 6.26
N SER A 133 -1.56 3.54 5.66
CA SER A 133 -1.75 3.31 4.23
C SER A 133 -3.20 2.84 3.97
N ALA A 134 -3.58 2.75 2.70
CA ALA A 134 -4.90 2.23 2.34
C ALA A 134 -5.11 0.79 2.81
N ILE A 135 -4.09 -0.07 2.68
CA ILE A 135 -4.15 -1.46 3.18
C ILE A 135 -4.36 -1.49 4.69
N GLU A 136 -3.55 -0.74 5.44
CA GLU A 136 -3.65 -0.70 6.91
C GLU A 136 -5.02 -0.22 7.36
N HIS A 137 -5.55 0.83 6.73
CA HIS A 137 -6.91 1.30 7.02
C HIS A 137 -7.95 0.20 6.73
N TYR A 138 -7.84 -0.47 5.59
CA TYR A 138 -8.75 -1.56 5.25
C TYR A 138 -8.69 -2.70 6.27
N GLU A 139 -7.50 -3.14 6.66
CA GLU A 139 -7.33 -4.25 7.61
C GLU A 139 -7.80 -3.91 9.02
N LEU A 140 -7.59 -2.66 9.47
CA LEU A 140 -7.97 -2.21 10.81
C LEU A 140 -9.46 -1.83 10.92
N TYR A 141 -10.02 -1.21 9.90
CA TYR A 141 -11.34 -0.63 9.95
C TYR A 141 -12.26 -1.05 8.80
N GLY A 142 -11.76 -0.99 7.57
CA GLY A 142 -12.57 -1.15 6.37
C GLY A 142 -13.31 -2.47 6.33
N LYS A 143 -12.61 -3.57 6.54
CA LYS A 143 -13.18 -4.93 6.45
C LYS A 143 -14.25 -5.23 7.52
N SER A 144 -14.38 -4.40 8.54
CA SER A 144 -15.46 -4.53 9.53
C SER A 144 -16.84 -4.29 8.96
N GLY A 145 -16.94 -3.51 7.87
CA GLY A 145 -18.20 -3.13 7.26
C GLY A 145 -19.06 -2.22 8.11
N ALA A 146 -18.47 -1.53 9.11
CA ALA A 146 -19.18 -0.55 9.92
C ALA A 146 -19.66 0.62 9.06
N GLU A 147 -20.58 1.42 9.59
CA GLU A 147 -21.14 2.58 8.88
C GLU A 147 -20.01 3.53 8.42
N GLY A 148 -20.00 3.86 7.14
CA GLY A 148 -18.94 4.68 6.53
C GLY A 148 -17.67 3.92 6.20
N GLU A 149 -17.62 2.62 6.44
CA GLU A 149 -16.49 1.76 6.09
C GLU A 149 -16.77 0.93 4.84
N VAL A 150 -15.70 0.43 4.22
CA VAL A 150 -15.77 -0.31 2.95
C VAL A 150 -15.24 -1.72 3.17
N ALA A 151 -16.17 -2.68 3.22
CA ALA A 151 -15.87 -4.08 3.56
C ALA A 151 -15.33 -4.90 2.37
N GLU A 152 -15.64 -4.48 1.14
CA GLU A 152 -15.11 -5.16 -0.04
C GLU A 152 -13.62 -4.87 -0.16
N GLY A 153 -12.81 -5.91 -0.09
CA GLY A 153 -11.37 -5.81 -0.26
C GLY A 153 -10.99 -5.55 -1.70
N TYR A 154 -11.28 -4.42 -2.21
CA TYR A 154 -11.15 -3.97 -3.60
C TYR A 154 -10.11 -4.71 -4.42
N ASN A 155 -10.45 -5.95 -4.74
CA ASN A 155 -9.80 -6.73 -5.76
C ASN A 155 -10.17 -6.10 -7.12
N PRO A 156 -9.21 -5.63 -7.92
CA PRO A 156 -9.49 -5.07 -9.23
C PRO A 156 -9.98 -6.12 -10.25
N ALA A 157 -9.87 -7.38 -9.93
CA ALA A 157 -10.38 -8.46 -10.76
C ALA A 157 -11.73 -8.94 -10.23
N PRO A 158 -12.48 -9.70 -10.97
CA PRO A 158 -12.40 -9.96 -12.38
C PRO A 158 -13.46 -9.23 -13.15
N VAL A 159 -13.07 -8.68 -14.24
CA VAL A 159 -14.04 -8.34 -15.27
C VAL A 159 -14.37 -9.65 -15.99
N VAL A 160 -15.48 -10.22 -15.67
CA VAL A 160 -15.99 -11.36 -16.43
C VAL A 160 -16.69 -10.83 -17.67
#